data_6ef967609c75218b40c3b984eaebbbcf
#
_entry.id   6ef967609c75218b40c3b984eaebbbcf
#
_cell.length_a   1.000
_cell.length_b   1.000
_cell.length_c   1.000
_cell.angle_alpha   90.00
_cell.angle_beta   90.00
_cell.angle_gamma   90.00
#
_symmetry.space_group_name_H-M   'P 1'
#
loop_
_entity.id
_entity.type
_entity.pdbx_description
1 polymer ?
#
loop_
_entity_poly.entity_id
_entity_poly.type
_entity_poly.pdbx_seq_one_letter_code
_entity_poly.pdbx_strand_id
1 'polypeptide(L)'
;MNNKIKRAVGIGVRAALVIALLLVIIFKYNELVNIDVRALVEKTNTLFEAGAAVVGVYGLKAIVFVIPASVLYMAVGMAFDFAPGLLVNAIGIFFELNITYFIGRFLGGEAVEKKLSASKKGQKIIELRDKKTPYLYIARLLPVFPIDFVSLFFGASNMGYVRYILISFFGVMPRIILITLLGDKIYDIIPVKFMMTVVVFALLSASIVILIKYIKKKDKR
;
A
#
# COMPACT_ATOMS: atom_id res chain seq x y z
N MET A 1 -22.03 -9.64 28.81
CA MET A 1 -22.38 -9.09 27.48
C MET A 1 -22.25 -10.22 26.45
N ASN A 2 -23.36 -10.55 25.77
CA ASN A 2 -23.46 -11.74 24.92
C ASN A 2 -22.44 -11.67 23.76
N ASN A 3 -21.72 -12.78 23.48
CA ASN A 3 -20.67 -12.85 22.43
C ASN A 3 -21.18 -12.43 21.03
N LYS A 4 -22.49 -12.61 20.76
CA LYS A 4 -23.12 -12.12 19.53
C LYS A 4 -23.18 -10.58 19.47
N ILE A 5 -23.45 -9.92 20.60
CA ILE A 5 -23.52 -8.44 20.67
C ILE A 5 -22.12 -7.86 20.49
N LYS A 6 -21.09 -8.39 21.18
CA LYS A 6 -19.68 -7.95 21.01
C LYS A 6 -19.24 -8.05 19.56
N ARG A 7 -19.60 -9.14 18.88
CA ARG A 7 -19.27 -9.35 17.46
C ARG A 7 -20.01 -8.38 16.55
N ALA A 8 -21.29 -8.14 16.79
CA ALA A 8 -22.08 -7.19 16.00
C ALA A 8 -21.57 -5.75 16.16
N VAL A 9 -21.28 -5.33 17.40
CA VAL A 9 -20.67 -4.01 17.69
C VAL A 9 -19.30 -3.88 17.00
N GLY A 10 -18.45 -4.90 17.05
CA GLY A 10 -17.15 -4.89 16.40
C GLY A 10 -17.26 -4.76 14.86
N ILE A 11 -18.23 -5.41 14.24
CA ILE A 11 -18.49 -5.27 12.80
C ILE A 11 -19.03 -3.86 12.49
N GLY A 12 -19.94 -3.34 13.31
CA GLY A 12 -20.50 -2.00 13.14
C GLY A 12 -19.44 -0.90 13.22
N VAL A 13 -18.54 -0.99 14.21
CA VAL A 13 -17.41 -0.04 14.37
C VAL A 13 -16.48 -0.08 13.17
N ARG A 14 -16.13 -1.28 12.68
CA ARG A 14 -15.27 -1.43 11.49
C ARG A 14 -15.93 -0.84 10.24
N ALA A 15 -17.21 -1.11 10.05
CA ALA A 15 -17.99 -0.56 8.93
C ALA A 15 -18.06 0.97 9.01
N ALA A 16 -18.33 1.53 10.18
CA ALA A 16 -18.38 2.97 10.38
C ALA A 16 -17.03 3.65 10.10
N LEU A 17 -15.91 3.05 10.53
CA LEU A 17 -14.57 3.54 10.23
C LEU A 17 -14.26 3.51 8.73
N VAL A 18 -14.62 2.44 8.03
CA VAL A 18 -14.44 2.34 6.57
C VAL A 18 -15.27 3.40 5.84
N ILE A 19 -16.53 3.60 6.25
CA ILE A 19 -17.39 4.61 5.65
C ILE A 19 -16.86 6.01 5.91
N ALA A 20 -16.44 6.32 7.14
CA ALA A 20 -15.83 7.61 7.48
C ALA A 20 -14.59 7.88 6.63
N LEU A 21 -13.71 6.87 6.47
CA LEU A 21 -12.53 6.96 5.62
C LEU A 21 -12.90 7.24 4.15
N LEU A 22 -13.88 6.52 3.61
CA LEU A 22 -14.35 6.74 2.23
C LEU A 22 -14.91 8.15 2.04
N LEU A 23 -15.65 8.67 3.01
CA LEU A 23 -16.15 10.05 2.97
C LEU A 23 -14.99 11.07 2.97
N VAL A 24 -13.99 10.90 3.83
CA VAL A 24 -12.79 11.75 3.85
C VAL A 24 -12.09 11.72 2.49
N ILE A 25 -11.91 10.54 1.90
CA ILE A 25 -11.30 10.39 0.58
C ILE A 25 -12.11 11.14 -0.48
N ILE A 26 -13.43 10.99 -0.50
CA ILE A 26 -14.29 11.64 -1.50
C ILE A 26 -14.23 13.17 -1.36
N PHE A 27 -14.41 13.69 -0.13
CA PHE A 27 -14.48 15.13 0.10
C PHE A 27 -13.11 15.83 -0.03
N LYS A 28 -12.02 15.12 0.27
CA LYS A 28 -10.66 15.68 0.26
C LYS A 28 -9.78 15.13 -0.88
N TYR A 29 -10.39 14.49 -1.88
CA TYR A 29 -9.68 13.83 -2.97
C TYR A 29 -8.67 14.76 -3.66
N ASN A 30 -9.10 15.96 -4.06
CA ASN A 30 -8.25 16.91 -4.76
C ASN A 30 -7.07 17.41 -3.90
N GLU A 31 -7.29 17.61 -2.60
CA GLU A 31 -6.23 18.01 -1.68
C GLU A 31 -5.22 16.86 -1.46
N LEU A 32 -5.73 15.62 -1.35
CA LEU A 32 -4.92 14.44 -1.09
C LEU A 32 -4.06 14.02 -2.28
N VAL A 33 -4.60 14.14 -3.49
CA VAL A 33 -3.86 13.75 -4.73
C VAL A 33 -2.82 14.80 -5.10
N ASN A 34 -3.08 16.07 -4.80
CA ASN A 34 -2.22 17.19 -5.17
C ASN A 34 -1.31 17.65 -4.01
N ILE A 35 -0.94 16.76 -3.08
CA ILE A 35 0.04 17.10 -2.05
C ILE A 35 1.39 17.40 -2.72
N ASP A 36 1.79 18.66 -2.67
CA ASP A 36 3.10 19.10 -3.14
C ASP A 36 4.13 18.96 -2.01
N VAL A 37 4.91 17.88 -2.08
CA VAL A 37 5.97 17.58 -1.09
C VAL A 37 7.03 18.69 -1.08
N ARG A 38 7.36 19.26 -2.24
CA ARG A 38 8.37 20.30 -2.35
C ARG A 38 7.90 21.58 -1.66
N ALA A 39 6.68 22.04 -1.94
CA ALA A 39 6.08 23.16 -1.27
C ALA A 39 5.91 22.93 0.25
N LEU A 40 5.72 21.68 0.67
CA LEU A 40 5.68 21.33 2.09
C LEU A 40 7.06 21.48 2.75
N VAL A 41 8.12 21.03 2.09
CA VAL A 41 9.51 21.13 2.57
C VAL A 41 9.96 22.59 2.61
N GLU A 42 9.64 23.40 1.59
CA GLU A 42 9.99 24.82 1.52
C GLU A 42 9.37 25.67 2.67
N LYS A 43 8.29 25.20 3.27
CA LYS A 43 7.64 25.87 4.42
C LYS A 43 8.26 25.53 5.78
N THR A 44 9.24 24.64 5.83
CA THR A 44 9.89 24.21 7.07
C THR A 44 11.22 24.95 7.26
N ASN A 45 11.62 25.13 8.52
CA ASN A 45 12.85 25.85 8.84
C ASN A 45 14.05 24.91 9.02
N THR A 46 13.81 23.64 9.24
CA THR A 46 14.87 22.65 9.52
C THR A 46 14.65 21.37 8.72
N LEU A 47 15.76 20.68 8.43
CA LEU A 47 15.71 19.36 7.77
C LEU A 47 14.87 18.33 8.55
N PHE A 48 14.89 18.42 9.88
CA PHE A 48 14.11 17.56 10.74
C PHE A 48 12.60 17.81 10.59
N GLU A 49 12.18 19.09 10.61
CA GLU A 49 10.77 19.45 10.38
C GLU A 49 10.29 19.01 9.00
N ALA A 50 11.11 19.23 7.97
CA ALA A 50 10.84 18.77 6.62
C ALA A 50 10.64 17.25 6.55
N GLY A 51 11.57 16.50 7.12
CA GLY A 51 11.49 15.05 7.18
C GLY A 51 10.27 14.55 7.95
N ALA A 52 9.97 15.15 9.11
CA ALA A 52 8.81 14.81 9.92
C ALA A 52 7.49 15.08 9.20
N ALA A 53 7.37 16.22 8.51
CA ALA A 53 6.21 16.55 7.70
C ALA A 53 5.97 15.53 6.59
N VAL A 54 7.03 15.15 5.87
CA VAL A 54 6.96 14.15 4.80
C VAL A 54 6.61 12.76 5.35
N VAL A 55 7.18 12.34 6.48
CA VAL A 55 6.79 11.09 7.15
C VAL A 55 5.31 11.12 7.55
N GLY A 56 4.79 12.28 7.95
CA GLY A 56 3.35 12.49 8.17
C GLY A 56 2.52 12.24 6.90
N VAL A 57 3.01 12.67 5.73
CA VAL A 57 2.35 12.37 4.43
C VAL A 57 2.35 10.86 4.14
N TYR A 58 3.42 10.12 4.46
CA TYR A 58 3.43 8.66 4.38
C TYR A 58 2.37 8.01 5.27
N GLY A 59 2.22 8.52 6.50
CA GLY A 59 1.19 8.07 7.43
C GLY A 59 -0.22 8.32 6.89
N LEU A 60 -0.47 9.52 6.37
CA LEU A 60 -1.73 9.87 5.72
C LEU A 60 -2.02 8.98 4.51
N LYS A 61 -1.03 8.81 3.64
CA LYS A 61 -1.11 7.93 2.47
C LYS A 61 -1.47 6.49 2.87
N ALA A 62 -0.84 5.97 3.92
CA ALA A 62 -1.10 4.61 4.42
C ALA A 62 -2.56 4.38 4.86
N ILE A 63 -3.28 5.45 5.21
CA ILE A 63 -4.68 5.40 5.61
C ILE A 63 -5.60 5.59 4.40
N VAL A 64 -5.25 6.51 3.52
CA VAL A 64 -6.13 6.99 2.43
C VAL A 64 -5.98 6.19 1.14
N PHE A 65 -4.83 5.56 0.90
CA PHE A 65 -4.51 4.71 -0.27
C PHE A 65 -4.60 5.40 -1.65
N VAL A 66 -4.75 6.71 -1.70
CA VAL A 66 -4.97 7.46 -2.95
C VAL A 66 -3.66 7.83 -3.64
N ILE A 67 -2.63 8.14 -2.85
CA ILE A 67 -1.33 8.61 -3.36
C ILE A 67 -0.48 7.41 -3.78
N PRO A 68 -0.01 7.33 -5.04
CA PRO A 68 0.93 6.28 -5.44
C PRO A 68 2.27 6.42 -4.70
N ALA A 69 2.76 5.32 -4.12
CA ALA A 69 4.01 5.33 -3.35
C ALA A 69 5.22 5.82 -4.14
N SER A 70 5.30 5.46 -5.43
CA SER A 70 6.41 5.88 -6.31
C SER A 70 6.47 7.39 -6.52
N VAL A 71 5.31 8.06 -6.58
CA VAL A 71 5.24 9.52 -6.69
C VAL A 71 5.83 10.17 -5.44
N LEU A 72 5.52 9.62 -4.27
CA LEU A 72 6.04 10.14 -3.00
C LEU A 72 7.55 9.93 -2.88
N TYR A 73 8.08 8.73 -3.25
CA TYR A 73 9.53 8.49 -3.24
C TYR A 73 10.29 9.46 -4.15
N MET A 74 9.74 9.72 -5.33
CA MET A 74 10.30 10.65 -6.29
C MET A 74 10.25 12.09 -5.79
N ALA A 75 9.12 12.53 -5.26
CA ALA A 75 8.97 13.87 -4.72
C ALA A 75 9.97 14.14 -3.58
N VAL A 76 10.23 13.15 -2.73
CA VAL A 76 11.27 13.22 -1.70
C VAL A 76 12.67 13.29 -2.31
N GLY A 77 12.97 12.50 -3.36
CA GLY A 77 14.25 12.55 -4.07
C GLY A 77 14.50 13.87 -4.79
N MET A 78 13.43 14.62 -5.13
CA MET A 78 13.52 15.97 -5.72
C MET A 78 13.64 17.08 -4.67
N ALA A 79 13.10 16.88 -3.47
CA ALA A 79 13.04 17.88 -2.41
C ALA A 79 14.23 17.82 -1.44
N PHE A 80 14.93 16.69 -1.39
CA PHE A 80 16.07 16.47 -0.49
C PHE A 80 17.29 15.98 -1.27
N ASP A 81 18.49 16.24 -0.75
CA ASP A 81 19.68 15.52 -1.18
C ASP A 81 19.53 14.00 -0.97
N PHE A 82 20.30 13.22 -1.73
CA PHE A 82 20.14 11.75 -1.76
C PHE A 82 20.13 11.09 -0.36
N ALA A 83 21.11 11.41 0.49
CA ALA A 83 21.24 10.72 1.78
C ALA A 83 20.08 11.09 2.76
N PRO A 84 19.75 12.38 2.99
CA PRO A 84 18.57 12.74 3.78
C PRO A 84 17.27 12.23 3.15
N GLY A 85 17.11 12.33 1.83
CA GLY A 85 15.92 11.86 1.11
C GLY A 85 15.73 10.34 1.25
N LEU A 86 16.80 9.58 1.14
CA LEU A 86 16.75 8.14 1.35
C LEU A 86 16.34 7.78 2.79
N LEU A 87 16.87 8.51 3.78
CA LEU A 87 16.49 8.32 5.18
C LEU A 87 15.01 8.64 5.43
N VAL A 88 14.53 9.78 4.91
CA VAL A 88 13.12 10.18 5.01
C VAL A 88 12.22 9.14 4.34
N ASN A 89 12.57 8.69 3.13
CA ASN A 89 11.84 7.63 2.43
C ASN A 89 11.85 6.30 3.20
N ALA A 90 12.99 5.91 3.78
CA ALA A 90 13.11 4.67 4.57
C ALA A 90 12.23 4.71 5.83
N ILE A 91 12.24 5.82 6.56
CA ILE A 91 11.40 6.02 7.73
C ILE A 91 9.92 6.07 7.32
N GLY A 92 9.60 6.84 6.29
CA GLY A 92 8.24 6.99 5.79
C GLY A 92 7.62 5.67 5.37
N ILE A 93 8.32 4.88 4.54
CA ILE A 93 7.83 3.56 4.12
C ILE A 93 7.74 2.57 5.29
N PHE A 94 8.63 2.66 6.26
CA PHE A 94 8.54 1.83 7.46
C PHE A 94 7.22 2.09 8.20
N PHE A 95 6.84 3.36 8.41
CA PHE A 95 5.56 3.72 9.01
C PHE A 95 4.37 3.30 8.14
N GLU A 96 4.42 3.54 6.83
CA GLU A 96 3.38 3.13 5.88
C GLU A 96 3.12 1.62 5.93
N LEU A 97 4.17 0.80 5.87
CA LEU A 97 4.06 -0.65 5.95
C LEU A 97 3.41 -1.11 7.25
N ASN A 98 3.80 -0.49 8.39
CA ASN A 98 3.22 -0.79 9.69
C ASN A 98 1.73 -0.44 9.76
N ILE A 99 1.39 0.80 9.42
CA ILE A 99 0.00 1.29 9.48
C ILE A 99 -0.90 0.39 8.62
N THR A 100 -0.50 0.15 7.39
CA THR A 100 -1.28 -0.63 6.42
C THR A 100 -1.44 -2.09 6.84
N TYR A 101 -0.39 -2.70 7.39
CA TYR A 101 -0.46 -4.06 7.94
C TYR A 101 -1.43 -4.15 9.11
N PHE A 102 -1.35 -3.21 10.07
CA PHE A 102 -2.23 -3.23 11.23
C PHE A 102 -3.68 -2.91 10.87
N ILE A 103 -3.92 -2.02 9.91
CA ILE A 103 -5.26 -1.82 9.35
C ILE A 103 -5.80 -3.15 8.76
N GLY A 104 -5.00 -3.83 7.95
CA GLY A 104 -5.37 -5.13 7.39
C GLY A 104 -5.69 -6.17 8.48
N ARG A 105 -4.85 -6.25 9.50
CA ARG A 105 -5.04 -7.16 10.64
C ARG A 105 -6.30 -6.82 11.44
N PHE A 106 -6.56 -5.54 11.67
CA PHE A 106 -7.77 -5.08 12.36
C PHE A 106 -9.05 -5.38 11.58
N LEU A 107 -9.03 -5.16 10.25
CA LEU A 107 -10.19 -5.35 9.40
C LEU A 107 -10.49 -6.83 9.11
N GLY A 108 -9.46 -7.64 8.91
CA GLY A 108 -9.60 -9.01 8.41
C GLY A 108 -9.19 -10.11 9.40
N GLY A 109 -7.97 -10.05 9.89
CA GLY A 109 -7.39 -10.96 10.90
C GLY A 109 -7.98 -12.37 10.92
N GLU A 110 -8.53 -12.74 12.07
CA GLU A 110 -9.11 -14.08 12.32
C GLU A 110 -10.26 -14.44 11.37
N ALA A 111 -11.07 -13.47 10.94
CA ALA A 111 -12.22 -13.75 10.07
C ALA A 111 -11.79 -14.17 8.66
N VAL A 112 -10.74 -13.55 8.13
CA VAL A 112 -10.14 -13.90 6.82
C VAL A 112 -9.44 -15.25 6.94
N GLU A 113 -8.65 -15.45 7.99
CA GLU A 113 -7.95 -16.72 8.23
C GLU A 113 -8.91 -17.90 8.35
N LYS A 114 -10.01 -17.72 9.10
CA LYS A 114 -11.06 -18.75 9.21
C LYS A 114 -11.72 -19.07 7.86
N LYS A 115 -11.98 -18.05 7.03
CA LYS A 115 -12.52 -18.26 5.67
C LYS A 115 -11.52 -18.93 4.74
N LEU A 116 -10.25 -18.55 4.82
CA LEU A 116 -9.20 -19.19 4.04
C LEU A 116 -9.02 -20.65 4.46
N SER A 117 -8.99 -20.93 5.76
CA SER A 117 -8.85 -22.30 6.29
C SER A 117 -10.01 -23.23 5.90
N ALA A 118 -11.20 -22.67 5.70
CA ALA A 118 -12.41 -23.43 5.37
C ALA A 118 -12.47 -23.94 3.92
N SER A 119 -11.55 -23.52 3.03
CA SER A 119 -11.55 -23.93 1.64
C SER A 119 -10.20 -24.46 1.17
N LYS A 120 -10.19 -25.48 0.30
CA LYS A 120 -8.94 -26.02 -0.29
C LYS A 120 -8.08 -24.95 -0.99
N LYS A 121 -8.72 -23.99 -1.67
CA LYS A 121 -8.01 -22.85 -2.30
C LYS A 121 -7.42 -21.89 -1.26
N GLY A 122 -8.16 -21.64 -0.19
CA GLY A 122 -7.69 -20.78 0.90
C GLY A 122 -6.55 -21.42 1.69
N GLN A 123 -6.62 -22.71 1.97
CA GLN A 123 -5.51 -23.46 2.60
C GLN A 123 -4.22 -23.36 1.76
N LYS A 124 -4.35 -23.44 0.43
CA LYS A 124 -3.22 -23.25 -0.48
C LYS A 124 -2.65 -21.83 -0.43
N ILE A 125 -3.49 -20.80 -0.23
CA ILE A 125 -3.05 -19.43 -0.03
C ILE A 125 -2.31 -19.28 1.31
N ILE A 126 -2.81 -19.89 2.40
CA ILE A 126 -2.14 -19.91 3.69
C ILE A 126 -0.77 -20.60 3.58
N GLU A 127 -0.73 -21.75 2.92
CA GLU A 127 0.51 -22.47 2.69
C GLU A 127 1.53 -21.67 1.87
N LEU A 128 1.07 -20.96 0.84
CA LEU A 128 1.90 -20.04 0.05
C LEU A 128 2.41 -18.87 0.89
N ARG A 129 1.57 -18.33 1.78
CA ARG A 129 1.96 -17.28 2.73
C ARG A 129 3.07 -17.74 3.65
N ASP A 130 2.95 -18.95 4.22
CA ASP A 130 3.83 -19.41 5.29
C ASP A 130 5.13 -20.05 4.76
N LYS A 131 5.07 -20.75 3.63
CA LYS A 131 6.22 -21.48 3.06
C LYS A 131 7.01 -20.73 2.01
N LYS A 132 6.44 -19.69 1.35
CA LYS A 132 7.05 -19.06 0.19
C LYS A 132 7.40 -17.57 0.41
N THR A 133 8.18 -17.32 1.45
CA THR A 133 8.84 -16.03 1.72
C THR A 133 9.46 -15.36 0.48
N PRO A 134 10.12 -16.08 -0.46
CA PRO A 134 10.68 -15.47 -1.67
C PRO A 134 9.63 -14.80 -2.56
N TYR A 135 8.40 -15.30 -2.60
CA TYR A 135 7.34 -14.69 -3.42
C TYR A 135 6.87 -13.33 -2.89
N LEU A 136 6.84 -13.18 -1.55
CA LEU A 136 6.56 -11.87 -0.96
C LEU A 136 7.69 -10.88 -1.29
N TYR A 137 8.94 -11.31 -1.22
CA TYR A 137 10.09 -10.49 -1.58
C TYR A 137 10.02 -10.03 -3.05
N ILE A 138 9.76 -10.97 -3.96
CA ILE A 138 9.58 -10.67 -5.40
C ILE A 138 8.39 -9.74 -5.62
N ALA A 139 7.25 -9.97 -4.95
CA ALA A 139 6.08 -9.10 -5.05
C ALA A 139 6.35 -7.68 -4.54
N ARG A 140 7.33 -7.50 -3.65
CA ARG A 140 7.76 -6.19 -3.17
C ARG A 140 8.79 -5.52 -4.08
N LEU A 141 9.66 -6.30 -4.68
CA LEU A 141 10.67 -5.83 -5.61
C LEU A 141 10.03 -5.35 -6.93
N LEU A 142 9.05 -6.12 -7.44
CA LEU A 142 8.35 -5.80 -8.68
C LEU A 142 7.16 -4.86 -8.41
N PRO A 143 7.00 -3.78 -9.19
CA PRO A 143 5.89 -2.83 -9.03
C PRO A 143 4.58 -3.34 -9.66
N VAL A 144 4.28 -4.64 -9.53
CA VAL A 144 3.09 -5.28 -10.13
C VAL A 144 1.83 -4.97 -9.33
N PHE A 145 1.95 -4.92 -8.00
CA PHE A 145 0.84 -4.64 -7.11
C PHE A 145 1.12 -3.40 -6.24
N PRO A 146 0.09 -2.58 -5.97
CA PRO A 146 0.22 -1.49 -5.01
C PRO A 146 0.66 -2.03 -3.64
N ILE A 147 1.67 -1.39 -3.05
CA ILE A 147 2.28 -1.78 -1.77
C ILE A 147 1.23 -1.93 -0.67
N ASP A 148 0.28 -1.00 -0.64
CA ASP A 148 -0.76 -0.93 0.38
C ASP A 148 -1.67 -2.16 0.34
N PHE A 149 -2.15 -2.57 -0.84
CA PHE A 149 -2.99 -3.76 -0.98
C PHE A 149 -2.28 -5.03 -0.55
N VAL A 150 -0.99 -5.16 -0.87
CA VAL A 150 -0.18 -6.31 -0.45
C VAL A 150 -0.03 -6.30 1.08
N SER A 151 0.19 -5.14 1.70
CA SER A 151 0.31 -4.98 3.14
C SER A 151 -1.00 -5.30 3.86
N LEU A 152 -2.12 -4.73 3.37
CA LEU A 152 -3.47 -5.05 3.86
C LEU A 152 -3.76 -6.56 3.81
N PHE A 153 -3.45 -7.19 2.69
CA PHE A 153 -3.67 -8.63 2.51
C PHE A 153 -2.88 -9.46 3.52
N PHE A 154 -1.59 -9.17 3.72
CA PHE A 154 -0.76 -9.91 4.67
C PHE A 154 -1.16 -9.64 6.12
N GLY A 155 -1.57 -8.42 6.46
CA GLY A 155 -2.18 -8.10 7.75
C GLY A 155 -3.49 -8.86 7.96
N ALA A 156 -4.40 -8.80 6.99
CA ALA A 156 -5.69 -9.47 7.04
C ALA A 156 -5.58 -11.01 7.08
N SER A 157 -4.56 -11.59 6.46
CA SER A 157 -4.28 -13.03 6.49
C SER A 157 -3.47 -13.48 7.70
N ASN A 158 -3.25 -12.59 8.69
CA ASN A 158 -2.58 -12.88 9.94
C ASN A 158 -1.14 -13.42 9.79
N MET A 159 -0.40 -12.94 8.77
CA MET A 159 1.02 -13.25 8.64
C MET A 159 1.81 -12.74 9.84
N GLY A 160 2.83 -13.49 10.31
CA GLY A 160 3.68 -13.05 11.42
C GLY A 160 4.35 -11.70 11.14
N TYR A 161 4.18 -10.74 12.06
CA TYR A 161 4.59 -9.34 11.89
C TYR A 161 6.09 -9.18 11.56
N VAL A 162 6.97 -9.82 12.33
CA VAL A 162 8.42 -9.70 12.14
C VAL A 162 8.85 -10.17 10.75
N ARG A 163 8.32 -11.32 10.32
CA ARG A 163 8.57 -11.84 8.97
C ARG A 163 8.05 -10.87 7.90
N TYR A 164 6.83 -10.37 8.07
CA TYR A 164 6.23 -9.43 7.15
C TYR A 164 7.06 -8.15 7.01
N ILE A 165 7.41 -7.50 8.14
CA ILE A 165 8.07 -6.17 8.10
C ILE A 165 9.47 -6.26 7.50
N LEU A 166 10.26 -7.27 7.88
CA LEU A 166 11.62 -7.47 7.35
C LEU A 166 11.59 -7.70 5.84
N ILE A 167 10.78 -8.64 5.37
CA ILE A 167 10.70 -8.96 3.93
C ILE A 167 10.16 -7.76 3.15
N SER A 168 9.13 -7.09 3.68
CA SER A 168 8.53 -5.95 3.00
C SER A 168 9.47 -4.76 2.93
N PHE A 169 10.12 -4.41 4.04
CA PHE A 169 11.04 -3.29 4.10
C PHE A 169 12.24 -3.49 3.17
N PHE A 170 12.97 -4.59 3.33
CA PHE A 170 14.12 -4.87 2.46
C PHE A 170 13.73 -5.18 1.01
N GLY A 171 12.54 -5.71 0.77
CA GLY A 171 12.05 -5.94 -0.59
C GLY A 171 11.71 -4.66 -1.36
N VAL A 172 11.30 -3.59 -0.66
CA VAL A 172 11.00 -2.28 -1.29
C VAL A 172 12.23 -1.41 -1.42
N MET A 173 13.25 -1.56 -0.53
CA MET A 173 14.43 -0.70 -0.46
C MET A 173 15.18 -0.53 -1.79
N PRO A 174 15.47 -1.57 -2.59
CA PRO A 174 16.16 -1.39 -3.87
C PRO A 174 15.46 -0.40 -4.80
N ARG A 175 14.12 -0.47 -4.86
CA ARG A 175 13.30 0.46 -5.67
C ARG A 175 13.33 1.87 -5.10
N ILE A 176 13.25 2.02 -3.78
CA ILE A 176 13.33 3.33 -3.11
C ILE A 176 14.67 3.98 -3.38
N ILE A 177 15.77 3.26 -3.22
CA ILE A 177 17.12 3.75 -3.50
C ILE A 177 17.22 4.28 -4.93
N LEU A 178 16.76 3.49 -5.91
CA LEU A 178 16.79 3.88 -7.32
C LEU A 178 15.95 5.15 -7.59
N ILE A 179 14.72 5.19 -7.10
CA ILE A 179 13.82 6.32 -7.35
C ILE A 179 14.34 7.58 -6.63
N THR A 180 14.82 7.47 -5.40
CA THR A 180 15.38 8.61 -4.65
C THR A 180 16.65 9.14 -5.31
N LEU A 181 17.52 8.24 -5.83
CA LEU A 181 18.76 8.62 -6.52
C LEU A 181 18.48 9.33 -7.86
N LEU A 182 17.47 8.87 -8.58
CA LEU A 182 17.11 9.45 -9.88
C LEU A 182 16.38 10.80 -9.72
N GLY A 183 15.60 10.97 -8.65
CA GLY A 183 14.84 12.21 -8.41
C GLY A 183 14.07 12.64 -9.65
N ASP A 184 14.32 13.89 -10.11
CA ASP A 184 13.74 14.48 -11.32
C ASP A 184 14.20 13.80 -12.62
N LYS A 185 15.40 13.25 -12.67
CA LYS A 185 15.95 12.55 -13.85
C LYS A 185 15.12 11.32 -14.25
N ILE A 186 14.24 10.84 -13.37
CA ILE A 186 13.35 9.73 -13.70
C ILE A 186 12.38 10.08 -14.84
N TYR A 187 12.01 11.36 -14.97
CA TYR A 187 11.15 11.83 -16.06
C TYR A 187 11.85 11.79 -17.42
N ASP A 188 13.16 11.94 -17.45
CA ASP A 188 13.97 11.83 -18.66
C ASP A 188 14.08 10.38 -19.12
N ILE A 189 14.14 9.44 -18.15
CA ILE A 189 14.28 8.00 -18.42
C ILE A 189 12.92 7.35 -18.70
N ILE A 190 11.90 7.71 -17.92
CA ILE A 190 10.55 7.15 -18.04
C ILE A 190 9.54 8.29 -18.19
N PRO A 191 9.19 8.67 -19.43
CA PRO A 191 8.19 9.70 -19.67
C PRO A 191 6.87 9.39 -18.94
N VAL A 192 6.30 10.38 -18.29
CA VAL A 192 5.03 10.25 -17.53
C VAL A 192 3.93 9.62 -18.41
N LYS A 193 3.91 9.95 -19.70
CA LYS A 193 3.00 9.34 -20.69
C LYS A 193 3.16 7.82 -20.75
N PHE A 194 4.39 7.31 -20.71
CA PHE A 194 4.66 5.87 -20.71
C PHE A 194 4.16 5.20 -19.43
N MET A 195 4.39 5.81 -18.26
CA MET A 195 3.88 5.31 -16.98
C MET A 195 2.35 5.25 -16.97
N MET A 196 1.68 6.31 -17.44
CA MET A 196 0.22 6.34 -17.57
C MET A 196 -0.29 5.27 -18.54
N THR A 197 0.39 5.07 -19.65
CA THR A 197 0.05 4.01 -20.63
C THR A 197 0.14 2.64 -20.00
N VAL A 198 1.21 2.32 -19.26
CA VAL A 198 1.36 1.04 -18.56
C VAL A 198 0.25 0.81 -17.53
N VAL A 199 -0.11 1.84 -16.76
CA VAL A 199 -1.21 1.77 -15.79
C VAL A 199 -2.54 1.50 -16.49
N VAL A 200 -2.83 2.22 -17.58
CA VAL A 200 -4.07 2.02 -18.35
C VAL A 200 -4.13 0.60 -18.94
N PHE A 201 -3.02 0.11 -19.53
CA PHE A 201 -2.95 -1.27 -20.04
C PHE A 201 -3.14 -2.31 -18.93
N ALA A 202 -2.56 -2.11 -17.76
CA ALA A 202 -2.73 -2.99 -16.61
C ALA A 202 -4.20 -3.05 -16.15
N LEU A 203 -4.86 -1.88 -16.05
CA LEU A 203 -6.27 -1.79 -15.69
C LEU A 203 -7.19 -2.43 -16.75
N LEU A 204 -6.93 -2.19 -18.02
CA LEU A 204 -7.69 -2.83 -19.11
C LEU A 204 -7.51 -4.34 -19.09
N SER A 205 -6.28 -4.83 -18.93
CA SER A 205 -5.98 -6.26 -18.86
C SER A 205 -6.69 -6.93 -17.67
N ALA A 206 -6.65 -6.29 -16.50
CA ALA A 206 -7.37 -6.76 -15.32
C ALA A 206 -8.89 -6.79 -15.54
N SER A 207 -9.44 -5.76 -16.17
CA SER A 207 -10.87 -5.68 -16.49
C SER A 207 -11.31 -6.78 -17.47
N ILE A 208 -10.50 -7.06 -18.49
CA ILE A 208 -10.76 -8.15 -19.45
C ILE A 208 -10.73 -9.52 -18.75
N VAL A 209 -9.74 -9.76 -17.87
CA VAL A 209 -9.66 -11.03 -17.12
C VAL A 209 -10.88 -11.21 -16.21
N ILE A 210 -11.35 -10.14 -15.54
CA ILE A 210 -12.56 -10.17 -14.72
C ILE A 210 -13.79 -10.48 -15.56
N LEU A 211 -13.92 -9.81 -16.72
CA LEU A 211 -15.03 -10.01 -17.65
C LEU A 211 -15.09 -11.45 -18.17
N ILE A 212 -13.97 -12.00 -18.61
CA ILE A 212 -13.88 -13.40 -19.08
C ILE A 212 -14.26 -14.38 -17.96
N LYS A 213 -13.80 -14.15 -16.73
CA LYS A 213 -14.21 -14.97 -15.57
C LYS A 213 -15.70 -14.87 -15.28
N TYR A 214 -16.29 -13.70 -15.43
CA TYR A 214 -17.71 -13.48 -15.23
C TYR A 214 -18.56 -14.20 -16.29
N ILE A 215 -18.19 -14.10 -17.57
CA ILE A 215 -18.86 -14.79 -18.68
C ILE A 215 -18.77 -16.32 -18.50
N LYS A 216 -17.57 -16.87 -18.23
CA LYS A 216 -17.39 -18.33 -17.99
C LYS A 216 -18.15 -18.85 -16.77
N LYS A 217 -18.47 -17.98 -15.81
CA LYS A 217 -19.29 -18.37 -14.64
C LYS A 217 -20.77 -18.41 -15.00
N LYS A 218 -21.23 -17.58 -15.95
CA LYS A 218 -22.61 -17.53 -16.43
C LYS A 218 -22.95 -18.75 -17.31
N ASP A 219 -22.02 -19.20 -18.14
CA ASP A 219 -22.18 -20.40 -19.01
C ASP A 219 -22.19 -21.74 -18.24
N LYS A 220 -21.81 -21.74 -16.97
CA LYS A 220 -21.84 -22.95 -16.11
C LYS A 220 -23.05 -23.05 -15.19
N ARG A 221 -24.03 -22.15 -15.34
CA ARG A 221 -25.35 -22.19 -14.69
C ARG A 221 -26.45 -22.50 -15.68
#